data_3826371d2d89fe63197f9919b444002b
#
_entry.id   3826371d2d89fe63197f9919b444002b
#
_cell.length_a   1.000
_cell.length_b   1.000
_cell.length_c   1.000
_cell.angle_alpha   90.00
_cell.angle_beta   90.00
_cell.angle_gamma   90.00
#
_symmetry.space_group_name_H-M   'P 1'
#
loop_
_entity.id
_entity.type
_entity.pdbx_description
1 polymer ?
#
loop_
_entity_poly.entity_id
_entity_poly.type
_entity_poly.pdbx_seq_one_letter_code
_entity_poly.pdbx_strand_id
1 'polypeptide(L)'
;DRYSVIMVGITKDGQWKLIDTIAHLEDGSWVNSKTRAYICPDTGSKELLLERGGKTERISIDVVFPVLHGMNGEDGTVQGLLELAAIPYVGCGVLASACSMDKFYTKVIVDAIGVRQAKFVGVRRHELSNMDEVVARVEAGVPYPVFVKPSKAGSSQGVSKAENREELVTALHLAAKHDSKILVEETIVGR
;
A
#
# COMPACT_ATOMS: atom_id res chain seq x y z
N ASP A 1 31.95 6.20 10.49
CA ASP A 1 30.59 5.75 10.23
C ASP A 1 30.62 4.50 9.34
N ARG A 2 29.62 3.62 9.52
CA ARG A 2 29.60 2.32 8.83
C ARG A 2 28.95 2.42 7.44
N TYR A 3 28.13 3.45 7.21
CA TYR A 3 27.37 3.65 5.98
C TYR A 3 27.46 5.10 5.51
N SER A 4 27.48 5.30 4.19
CA SER A 4 27.22 6.59 3.55
C SER A 4 25.77 6.64 3.16
N VAL A 5 24.96 7.47 3.82
CA VAL A 5 23.52 7.53 3.64
C VAL A 5 23.13 8.66 2.70
N ILE A 6 22.34 8.34 1.66
CA ILE A 6 21.72 9.31 0.78
C ILE A 6 20.21 9.27 1.05
N MET A 7 19.67 10.38 1.50
CA MET A 7 18.25 10.48 1.82
C MET A 7 17.46 10.99 0.62
N VAL A 8 16.41 10.23 0.25
CA VAL A 8 15.49 10.60 -0.83
C VAL A 8 14.08 10.66 -0.25
N GLY A 9 13.42 11.79 -0.44
CA GLY A 9 12.02 11.99 -0.07
C GLY A 9 11.09 11.87 -1.27
N ILE A 10 9.93 11.27 -1.07
CA ILE A 10 8.87 11.20 -2.07
C ILE A 10 7.72 12.09 -1.61
N THR A 11 7.36 13.08 -2.41
CA THR A 11 6.27 14.02 -2.09
C THR A 11 4.90 13.33 -2.27
N LYS A 12 3.83 13.93 -1.75
CA LYS A 12 2.45 13.39 -1.87
C LYS A 12 1.97 13.26 -3.32
N ASP A 13 2.51 14.07 -4.21
CA ASP A 13 2.27 14.03 -5.67
C ASP A 13 3.27 13.13 -6.42
N GLY A 14 4.08 12.36 -5.69
CA GLY A 14 4.95 11.31 -6.24
C GLY A 14 6.29 11.81 -6.79
N GLN A 15 6.71 13.05 -6.50
CA GLN A 15 8.03 13.53 -6.91
C GLN A 15 9.11 13.05 -5.96
N TRP A 16 10.17 12.48 -6.52
CA TRP A 16 11.34 12.06 -5.76
C TRP A 16 12.38 13.17 -5.70
N LYS A 17 12.87 13.49 -4.51
CA LYS A 17 13.76 14.62 -4.26
C LYS A 17 14.87 14.24 -3.31
N LEU A 18 16.08 14.76 -3.56
CA LEU A 18 17.19 14.63 -2.62
C LEU A 18 16.90 15.43 -1.35
N ILE A 19 17.17 14.82 -0.21
CA ILE A 19 17.17 15.48 1.10
C ILE A 19 18.64 15.72 1.48
N ASP A 20 19.09 16.95 1.41
CA ASP A 20 20.51 17.28 1.57
C ASP A 20 20.98 17.14 3.02
N THR A 21 20.12 17.39 4.01
CA THR A 21 20.46 17.35 5.44
C THR A 21 19.30 16.83 6.29
N ILE A 22 19.63 16.33 7.48
CA ILE A 22 18.63 15.92 8.48
C ILE A 22 17.74 17.11 8.88
N ALA A 23 18.30 18.33 8.99
CA ALA A 23 17.50 19.51 9.28
C ALA A 23 16.40 19.76 8.26
N HIS A 24 16.67 19.57 6.96
CA HIS A 24 15.64 19.68 5.92
C HIS A 24 14.57 18.59 6.01
N LEU A 25 14.92 17.42 6.56
CA LEU A 25 13.94 16.37 6.84
C LEU A 25 13.04 16.77 8.01
N GLU A 26 13.63 17.29 9.11
CA GLU A 26 12.90 17.66 10.33
C GLU A 26 11.96 18.84 10.13
N ASP A 27 12.39 19.87 9.40
CA ASP A 27 11.56 21.06 9.12
C ASP A 27 10.63 20.91 7.90
N GLY A 28 10.76 19.80 7.16
CA GLY A 28 9.96 19.49 5.96
C GLY A 28 10.35 20.30 4.73
N SER A 29 11.38 21.14 4.76
CA SER A 29 11.79 22.01 3.64
C SER A 29 12.30 21.25 2.43
N TRP A 30 12.66 19.97 2.58
CA TRP A 30 13.10 19.10 1.51
C TRP A 30 12.12 19.01 0.33
N VAL A 31 10.82 19.21 0.56
CA VAL A 31 9.79 19.22 -0.51
C VAL A 31 10.07 20.30 -1.56
N ASN A 32 10.85 21.33 -1.22
CA ASN A 32 11.25 22.41 -2.12
C ASN A 32 12.59 22.16 -2.80
N SER A 33 13.26 21.02 -2.52
CA SER A 33 14.54 20.68 -3.16
C SER A 33 14.43 20.75 -4.68
N LYS A 34 15.44 21.34 -5.32
CA LYS A 34 15.54 21.44 -6.78
C LYS A 34 16.29 20.25 -7.39
N THR A 35 16.80 19.36 -6.56
CA THR A 35 17.47 18.13 -7.00
C THR A 35 16.46 17.00 -7.04
N ARG A 36 16.15 16.51 -8.24
CA ARG A 36 15.30 15.34 -8.44
C ARG A 36 16.11 14.07 -8.31
N ALA A 37 15.51 13.02 -7.84
CA ALA A 37 16.17 11.73 -7.67
C ALA A 37 15.41 10.66 -8.48
N TYR A 38 16.13 9.72 -9.07
CA TYR A 38 15.56 8.61 -9.84
C TYR A 38 16.36 7.34 -9.61
N ILE A 39 15.70 6.22 -9.42
CA ILE A 39 16.34 4.92 -9.54
C ILE A 39 16.40 4.56 -11.02
N CYS A 40 17.58 4.27 -11.52
CA CYS A 40 17.77 3.74 -12.86
C CYS A 40 17.30 2.28 -12.90
N PRO A 41 16.33 1.89 -13.72
CA PRO A 41 15.85 0.50 -13.79
C PRO A 41 16.78 -0.44 -14.57
N ASP A 42 17.93 0.06 -15.04
CA ASP A 42 18.93 -0.75 -15.73
C ASP A 42 19.73 -1.59 -14.74
N THR A 43 19.61 -2.92 -14.86
CA THR A 43 20.31 -3.90 -14.01
C THR A 43 21.83 -3.78 -14.02
N GLY A 44 22.40 -3.22 -15.10
CA GLY A 44 23.85 -3.04 -15.26
C GLY A 44 24.43 -1.89 -14.47
N SER A 45 23.60 -0.89 -14.11
CA SER A 45 24.10 0.36 -13.51
C SER A 45 24.01 0.39 -11.98
N LYS A 46 22.90 -0.05 -11.39
CA LYS A 46 22.61 0.03 -9.93
C LYS A 46 22.82 1.44 -9.37
N GLU A 47 22.22 2.43 -10.03
CA GLU A 47 22.50 3.83 -9.76
C GLU A 47 21.27 4.60 -9.27
N LEU A 48 21.53 5.54 -8.38
CA LEU A 48 20.67 6.69 -8.12
C LEU A 48 21.13 7.84 -9.02
N LEU A 49 20.22 8.38 -9.79
CA LEU A 49 20.43 9.53 -10.64
C LEU A 49 19.92 10.78 -9.92
N LEU A 50 20.78 11.78 -9.76
CA LEU A 50 20.43 13.08 -9.20
C LEU A 50 20.47 14.13 -10.31
N GLU A 51 19.33 14.76 -10.58
CA GLU A 51 19.18 15.78 -11.61
C GLU A 51 19.02 17.17 -11.00
N ARG A 52 19.91 18.08 -11.36
CA ARG A 52 19.87 19.49 -10.92
C ARG A 52 20.37 20.41 -12.00
N GLY A 53 19.55 21.42 -12.38
CA GLY A 53 19.94 22.45 -13.35
C GLY A 53 20.40 21.89 -14.72
N GLY A 54 19.76 20.83 -15.19
CA GLY A 54 20.08 20.18 -16.47
C GLY A 54 21.34 19.29 -16.44
N LYS A 55 21.94 19.08 -15.26
CA LYS A 55 23.05 18.15 -15.06
C LYS A 55 22.56 16.92 -14.30
N THR A 56 23.08 15.76 -14.67
CA THR A 56 22.80 14.49 -13.99
C THR A 56 24.07 13.95 -13.35
N GLU A 57 24.02 13.74 -12.06
CA GLU A 57 25.02 13.01 -11.28
C GLU A 57 24.55 11.56 -11.13
N ARG A 58 25.49 10.61 -11.21
CA ARG A 58 25.24 9.17 -11.06
C ARG A 58 25.96 8.68 -9.81
N ILE A 59 25.22 8.03 -8.92
CA ILE A 59 25.75 7.52 -7.67
C ILE A 59 25.42 6.03 -7.59
N SER A 60 26.47 5.20 -7.48
CA SER A 60 26.29 3.75 -7.25
C SER A 60 25.66 3.48 -5.90
N ILE A 61 24.67 2.59 -5.86
CA ILE A 61 23.91 2.23 -4.65
C ILE A 61 24.13 0.76 -4.33
N ASP A 62 24.56 0.48 -3.11
CA ASP A 62 24.76 -0.88 -2.62
C ASP A 62 23.44 -1.49 -2.12
N VAL A 63 22.61 -0.68 -1.43
CA VAL A 63 21.36 -1.13 -0.81
C VAL A 63 20.40 0.03 -0.62
N VAL A 64 19.10 -0.24 -0.77
CA VAL A 64 18.02 0.71 -0.44
C VAL A 64 17.31 0.26 0.82
N PHE A 65 17.02 1.20 1.71
CA PHE A 65 16.17 1.00 2.89
C PHE A 65 14.88 1.83 2.73
N PRO A 66 13.79 1.24 2.20
CA PRO A 66 12.53 1.92 2.05
C PRO A 66 11.89 2.17 3.44
N VAL A 67 11.67 3.44 3.78
CA VAL A 67 10.90 3.85 4.98
C VAL A 67 9.63 4.54 4.45
N LEU A 68 8.76 3.75 3.84
CA LEU A 68 7.56 4.19 3.15
C LEU A 68 6.33 3.51 3.73
N HIS A 69 5.17 4.17 3.66
CA HIS A 69 3.92 3.65 4.17
C HIS A 69 2.81 3.70 3.11
N GLY A 70 1.94 2.69 3.13
CA GLY A 70 0.75 2.62 2.27
C GLY A 70 1.04 2.32 0.81
N MET A 71 0.19 2.85 -0.05
CA MET A 71 0.22 2.62 -1.49
C MET A 71 1.55 3.08 -2.11
N ASN A 72 2.06 2.30 -3.06
CA ASN A 72 3.35 2.40 -3.72
C ASN A 72 4.57 2.11 -2.83
N GLY A 73 4.45 2.20 -1.50
CA GLY A 73 5.55 1.93 -0.57
C GLY A 73 5.55 0.52 -0.02
N GLU A 74 4.37 -0.03 0.30
CA GLU A 74 4.20 -1.32 0.97
C GLU A 74 3.52 -2.38 0.09
N ASP A 75 3.10 -2.05 -1.12
CA ASP A 75 2.29 -2.89 -2.01
C ASP A 75 3.08 -3.63 -3.09
N GLY A 76 4.41 -3.60 -3.03
CA GLY A 76 5.29 -4.23 -4.01
C GLY A 76 5.73 -3.32 -5.15
N THR A 77 5.19 -2.10 -5.27
CA THR A 77 5.49 -1.20 -6.39
C THR A 77 6.93 -0.70 -6.35
N VAL A 78 7.38 -0.12 -5.22
CA VAL A 78 8.78 0.31 -5.07
C VAL A 78 9.74 -0.88 -5.07
N GLN A 79 9.34 -2.00 -4.49
CA GLN A 79 10.11 -3.24 -4.51
C GLN A 79 10.33 -3.72 -5.94
N GLY A 80 9.30 -3.69 -6.78
CA GLY A 80 9.41 -4.04 -8.20
C GLY A 80 10.37 -3.14 -8.98
N LEU A 81 10.40 -1.83 -8.70
CA LEU A 81 11.38 -0.92 -9.27
C LEU A 81 12.81 -1.31 -8.87
N LEU A 82 13.02 -1.64 -7.60
CA LEU A 82 14.34 -2.03 -7.09
C LEU A 82 14.80 -3.39 -7.62
N GLU A 83 13.88 -4.35 -7.81
CA GLU A 83 14.19 -5.62 -8.46
C GLU A 83 14.56 -5.45 -9.94
N LEU A 84 13.84 -4.58 -10.69
CA LEU A 84 14.21 -4.23 -12.07
C LEU A 84 15.60 -3.61 -12.15
N ALA A 85 15.97 -2.79 -11.19
CA ALA A 85 17.29 -2.17 -11.08
C ALA A 85 18.38 -3.12 -10.57
N ALA A 86 18.03 -4.33 -10.13
CA ALA A 86 18.90 -5.27 -9.43
C ALA A 86 19.59 -4.68 -8.18
N ILE A 87 18.95 -3.73 -7.51
CA ILE A 87 19.45 -3.09 -6.29
C ILE A 87 18.88 -3.85 -5.07
N PRO A 88 19.73 -4.39 -4.19
CA PRO A 88 19.28 -4.97 -2.93
C PRO A 88 18.49 -3.96 -2.08
N TYR A 89 17.48 -4.44 -1.36
CA TYR A 89 16.70 -3.59 -0.45
C TYR A 89 16.31 -4.32 0.82
N VAL A 90 16.03 -3.55 1.85
CA VAL A 90 15.57 -4.06 3.14
C VAL A 90 14.04 -4.12 3.13
N GLY A 91 13.49 -5.29 3.44
CA GLY A 91 12.04 -5.49 3.51
C GLY A 91 11.57 -6.73 2.78
N CYS A 92 10.24 -6.85 2.65
CA CYS A 92 9.60 -7.95 1.95
C CYS A 92 9.73 -7.79 0.42
N GLY A 93 9.83 -8.91 -0.30
CA GLY A 93 9.79 -8.91 -1.76
C GLY A 93 8.43 -8.53 -2.34
N VAL A 94 8.38 -8.38 -3.67
CA VAL A 94 7.20 -7.90 -4.42
C VAL A 94 5.94 -8.68 -4.08
N LEU A 95 5.98 -10.01 -4.17
CA LEU A 95 4.80 -10.85 -3.94
C LEU A 95 4.29 -10.73 -2.50
N ALA A 96 5.19 -10.81 -1.52
CA ALA A 96 4.82 -10.73 -0.12
C ALA A 96 4.22 -9.36 0.22
N SER A 97 4.82 -8.27 -0.27
CA SER A 97 4.32 -6.91 -0.11
C SER A 97 2.92 -6.74 -0.73
N ALA A 98 2.74 -7.18 -1.97
CA ALA A 98 1.46 -7.07 -2.68
C ALA A 98 0.34 -7.87 -2.00
N CYS A 99 0.62 -9.11 -1.57
CA CYS A 99 -0.35 -9.95 -0.89
C CYS A 99 -0.70 -9.42 0.50
N SER A 100 0.30 -8.95 1.26
CA SER A 100 0.09 -8.44 2.62
C SER A 100 -0.65 -7.10 2.64
N MET A 101 -0.46 -6.27 1.64
CA MET A 101 -1.19 -4.99 1.50
C MET A 101 -2.66 -5.20 1.18
N ASP A 102 -3.00 -6.26 0.46
CA ASP A 102 -4.36 -6.56 0.03
C ASP A 102 -5.05 -7.49 1.05
N LYS A 103 -5.91 -6.92 1.90
CA LYS A 103 -6.61 -7.65 2.98
C LYS A 103 -7.37 -8.88 2.49
N PHE A 104 -7.95 -8.81 1.29
CA PHE A 104 -8.68 -9.94 0.72
C PHE A 104 -7.73 -11.10 0.40
N TYR A 105 -6.62 -10.83 -0.29
CA TYR A 105 -5.65 -11.88 -0.60
C TYR A 105 -4.91 -12.38 0.64
N THR A 106 -4.59 -11.50 1.59
CA THR A 106 -4.06 -11.92 2.89
C THR A 106 -4.98 -12.96 3.53
N LYS A 107 -6.30 -12.68 3.57
CA LYS A 107 -7.26 -13.61 4.16
C LYS A 107 -7.37 -14.94 3.40
N VAL A 108 -7.36 -14.91 2.08
CA VAL A 108 -7.35 -16.14 1.25
C VAL A 108 -6.12 -17.01 1.57
N ILE A 109 -4.94 -16.39 1.69
CA ILE A 109 -3.70 -17.09 2.03
C ILE A 109 -3.77 -17.66 3.45
N VAL A 110 -4.20 -16.86 4.41
CA VAL A 110 -4.33 -17.25 5.83
C VAL A 110 -5.32 -18.41 6.00
N ASP A 111 -6.42 -18.40 5.23
CA ASP A 111 -7.40 -19.47 5.22
C ASP A 111 -6.81 -20.78 4.64
N ALA A 112 -6.06 -20.66 3.54
CA ALA A 112 -5.42 -21.81 2.89
C ALA A 112 -4.38 -22.53 3.77
N ILE A 113 -3.75 -21.81 4.71
CA ILE A 113 -2.79 -22.40 5.67
C ILE A 113 -3.44 -22.77 7.01
N GLY A 114 -4.78 -22.68 7.12
CA GLY A 114 -5.55 -23.12 8.28
C GLY A 114 -5.42 -22.26 9.53
N VAL A 115 -4.97 -21.01 9.43
CA VAL A 115 -4.91 -20.08 10.55
C VAL A 115 -6.30 -19.48 10.80
N ARG A 116 -6.74 -19.50 12.06
CA ARG A 116 -8.05 -18.95 12.46
C ARG A 116 -8.12 -17.46 12.20
N GLN A 117 -9.19 -17.02 11.57
CA GLN A 117 -9.46 -15.61 11.27
C GLN A 117 -10.98 -15.34 11.30
N ALA A 118 -11.36 -14.05 11.27
CA ALA A 118 -12.75 -13.64 11.10
C ALA A 118 -13.28 -14.13 9.74
N LYS A 119 -14.52 -14.64 9.71
CA LYS A 119 -15.20 -14.96 8.45
C LYS A 119 -15.33 -13.72 7.58
N PHE A 120 -15.28 -13.90 6.29
CA PHE A 120 -15.31 -12.77 5.37
C PHE A 120 -15.97 -13.10 4.04
N VAL A 121 -16.47 -12.06 3.39
CA VAL A 121 -16.99 -12.09 2.01
C VAL A 121 -16.28 -10.99 1.22
N GLY A 122 -15.73 -11.36 0.05
CA GLY A 122 -15.19 -10.40 -0.91
C GLY A 122 -16.26 -9.87 -1.85
N VAL A 123 -16.22 -8.58 -2.12
CA VAL A 123 -17.10 -7.88 -3.04
C VAL A 123 -16.27 -7.05 -4.01
N ARG A 124 -16.63 -7.05 -5.30
CA ARG A 124 -16.02 -6.19 -6.31
C ARG A 124 -16.89 -4.98 -6.56
N ARG A 125 -16.30 -3.82 -6.83
CA ARG A 125 -17.03 -2.57 -7.11
C ARG A 125 -18.06 -2.74 -8.24
N HIS A 126 -17.74 -3.48 -9.30
CA HIS A 126 -18.63 -3.69 -10.43
C HIS A 126 -19.85 -4.54 -10.07
N GLU A 127 -19.79 -5.39 -9.04
CA GLU A 127 -20.91 -6.20 -8.57
C GLU A 127 -22.00 -5.34 -7.90
N LEU A 128 -21.66 -4.12 -7.44
CA LEU A 128 -22.62 -3.23 -6.78
C LEU A 128 -23.77 -2.77 -7.71
N SER A 129 -23.65 -2.98 -9.01
CA SER A 129 -24.77 -2.80 -9.94
C SER A 129 -25.92 -3.79 -9.70
N ASN A 130 -25.65 -4.93 -9.06
CA ASN A 130 -26.64 -5.90 -8.59
C ASN A 130 -26.56 -6.00 -7.05
N MET A 131 -26.96 -4.94 -6.37
CA MET A 131 -26.81 -4.79 -4.92
C MET A 131 -27.53 -5.88 -4.13
N ASP A 132 -28.72 -6.30 -4.56
CA ASP A 132 -29.51 -7.33 -3.86
C ASP A 132 -28.79 -8.68 -3.81
N GLU A 133 -28.14 -9.07 -4.90
CA GLU A 133 -27.33 -10.29 -4.96
C GLU A 133 -26.09 -10.19 -4.04
N VAL A 134 -25.43 -9.04 -4.06
CA VAL A 134 -24.26 -8.79 -3.18
C VAL A 134 -24.67 -8.88 -1.73
N VAL A 135 -25.76 -8.21 -1.34
CA VAL A 135 -26.24 -8.22 0.05
C VAL A 135 -26.66 -9.63 0.47
N ALA A 136 -27.40 -10.36 -0.37
CA ALA A 136 -27.80 -11.74 -0.07
C ALA A 136 -26.58 -12.66 0.15
N ARG A 137 -25.53 -12.51 -0.69
CA ARG A 137 -24.27 -13.25 -0.54
C ARG A 137 -23.53 -12.90 0.76
N VAL A 138 -23.48 -11.63 1.13
CA VAL A 138 -22.87 -11.19 2.39
C VAL A 138 -23.64 -11.75 3.58
N GLU A 139 -24.96 -11.62 3.61
CA GLU A 139 -25.81 -12.11 4.70
C GLU A 139 -25.78 -13.64 4.85
N ALA A 140 -25.56 -14.37 3.77
CA ALA A 140 -25.34 -15.82 3.82
C ALA A 140 -23.96 -16.20 4.36
N GLY A 141 -22.96 -15.33 4.24
CA GLY A 141 -21.57 -15.61 4.61
C GLY A 141 -21.17 -15.15 6.02
N VAL A 142 -21.69 -14.01 6.47
CA VAL A 142 -21.31 -13.39 7.75
C VAL A 142 -22.52 -12.78 8.47
N PRO A 143 -22.63 -12.97 9.81
CA PRO A 143 -23.72 -12.37 10.60
C PRO A 143 -23.43 -10.90 10.90
N TYR A 144 -24.49 -10.10 11.04
CA TYR A 144 -24.38 -8.75 11.59
C TYR A 144 -24.01 -8.77 13.09
N PRO A 145 -23.30 -7.76 13.58
CA PRO A 145 -22.72 -6.63 12.84
C PRO A 145 -21.49 -7.03 12.04
N VAL A 146 -21.27 -6.35 10.92
CA VAL A 146 -20.12 -6.58 10.05
C VAL A 146 -19.25 -5.33 9.92
N PHE A 147 -17.96 -5.53 9.60
CA PHE A 147 -17.08 -4.46 9.17
C PHE A 147 -16.86 -4.51 7.66
N VAL A 148 -17.08 -3.39 7.00
CA VAL A 148 -16.88 -3.21 5.56
C VAL A 148 -15.61 -2.37 5.36
N LYS A 149 -14.66 -2.88 4.58
CA LYS A 149 -13.32 -2.29 4.43
C LYS A 149 -12.90 -2.30 2.96
N PRO A 150 -12.28 -1.23 2.44
CA PRO A 150 -11.51 -1.30 1.21
C PRO A 150 -10.34 -2.29 1.39
N SER A 151 -10.03 -3.09 0.37
CA SER A 151 -9.02 -4.15 0.49
C SER A 151 -7.60 -3.60 0.69
N LYS A 152 -7.24 -2.53 -0.03
CA LYS A 152 -5.89 -1.96 -0.04
C LYS A 152 -5.73 -0.64 0.71
N ALA A 153 -6.78 -0.09 1.31
CA ALA A 153 -6.67 1.15 2.06
C ALA A 153 -6.02 0.93 3.42
N GLY A 154 -5.09 1.81 3.78
CA GLY A 154 -4.48 1.90 5.11
C GLY A 154 -5.24 2.85 6.03
N SER A 155 -4.79 2.96 7.30
CA SER A 155 -5.25 3.96 8.29
C SER A 155 -6.77 4.09 8.43
N SER A 156 -7.50 2.98 8.34
CA SER A 156 -8.97 2.90 8.47
C SER A 156 -9.78 3.76 7.49
N GLN A 157 -9.18 4.23 6.40
CA GLN A 157 -9.90 4.99 5.38
C GLN A 157 -10.97 4.12 4.71
N GLY A 158 -12.22 4.61 4.68
CA GLY A 158 -13.35 3.92 4.07
C GLY A 158 -13.83 2.67 4.83
N VAL A 159 -13.39 2.49 6.09
CA VAL A 159 -13.87 1.41 6.96
C VAL A 159 -15.16 1.84 7.66
N SER A 160 -16.17 0.98 7.64
CA SER A 160 -17.45 1.21 8.32
C SER A 160 -17.92 -0.04 9.02
N LYS A 161 -18.62 0.11 10.13
CA LYS A 161 -19.42 -0.95 10.77
C LYS A 161 -20.84 -0.86 10.22
N ALA A 162 -21.47 -1.99 9.97
CA ALA A 162 -22.87 -2.08 9.58
C ALA A 162 -23.60 -3.08 10.49
N GLU A 163 -24.72 -2.67 11.04
CA GLU A 163 -25.52 -3.46 11.97
C GLU A 163 -26.77 -4.07 11.29
N ASN A 164 -27.05 -3.63 10.08
CA ASN A 164 -28.21 -4.06 9.29
C ASN A 164 -27.95 -3.86 7.80
N ARG A 165 -28.92 -4.29 6.96
CA ARG A 165 -28.86 -4.24 5.51
C ARG A 165 -28.69 -2.82 4.96
N GLU A 166 -29.37 -1.83 5.49
CA GLU A 166 -29.31 -0.45 4.97
C GLU A 166 -27.91 0.16 5.19
N GLU A 167 -27.36 -0.08 6.39
CA GLU A 167 -26.00 0.33 6.72
C GLU A 167 -24.97 -0.43 5.89
N LEU A 168 -25.17 -1.72 5.61
CA LEU A 168 -24.29 -2.50 4.74
C LEU A 168 -24.23 -1.91 3.34
N VAL A 169 -25.38 -1.56 2.73
CA VAL A 169 -25.42 -0.93 1.40
C VAL A 169 -24.64 0.39 1.39
N THR A 170 -24.86 1.22 2.41
CA THR A 170 -24.15 2.50 2.57
C THR A 170 -22.64 2.29 2.71
N ALA A 171 -22.22 1.35 3.55
CA ALA A 171 -20.83 1.00 3.79
C ALA A 171 -20.12 0.44 2.54
N LEU A 172 -20.81 -0.40 1.75
CA LEU A 172 -20.30 -0.92 0.48
C LEU A 172 -20.01 0.22 -0.51
N HIS A 173 -20.95 1.16 -0.66
CA HIS A 173 -20.74 2.33 -1.52
C HIS A 173 -19.59 3.23 -1.03
N LEU A 174 -19.44 3.39 0.29
CA LEU A 174 -18.33 4.16 0.85
C LEU A 174 -16.99 3.48 0.57
N ALA A 175 -16.85 2.19 0.87
CA ALA A 175 -15.63 1.42 0.64
C ALA A 175 -15.25 1.40 -0.85
N ALA A 176 -16.24 1.31 -1.75
CA ALA A 176 -16.06 1.33 -3.20
C ALA A 176 -15.43 2.64 -3.74
N LYS A 177 -15.51 3.75 -3.01
CA LYS A 177 -14.83 5.00 -3.39
C LYS A 177 -13.31 4.90 -3.22
N HIS A 178 -12.85 4.03 -2.32
CA HIS A 178 -11.44 3.90 -1.96
C HIS A 178 -10.74 2.74 -2.66
N ASP A 179 -11.45 1.66 -2.99
CA ASP A 179 -10.88 0.50 -3.70
C ASP A 179 -11.93 -0.15 -4.62
N SER A 180 -11.45 -0.88 -5.61
CA SER A 180 -12.27 -1.74 -6.46
C SER A 180 -12.62 -3.08 -5.81
N LYS A 181 -11.89 -3.47 -4.76
CA LYS A 181 -12.13 -4.64 -3.91
C LYS A 181 -12.56 -4.20 -2.52
N ILE A 182 -13.60 -4.83 -2.03
CA ILE A 182 -14.19 -4.59 -0.72
C ILE A 182 -14.18 -5.89 0.05
N LEU A 183 -13.83 -5.82 1.31
CA LEU A 183 -13.88 -6.93 2.25
C LEU A 183 -14.98 -6.66 3.27
N VAL A 184 -15.87 -7.62 3.44
CA VAL A 184 -16.88 -7.61 4.51
C VAL A 184 -16.54 -8.71 5.50
N GLU A 185 -16.35 -8.35 6.76
CA GLU A 185 -15.93 -9.27 7.84
C GLU A 185 -16.92 -9.30 8.96
N GLU A 186 -17.08 -10.47 9.59
CA GLU A 186 -17.79 -10.58 10.85
C GLU A 186 -17.09 -9.76 11.96
N THR A 187 -17.87 -9.27 12.90
CA THR A 187 -17.32 -8.58 14.08
C THR A 187 -16.80 -9.62 15.08
N ILE A 188 -15.53 -9.54 15.42
CA ILE A 188 -14.95 -10.32 16.51
C ILE A 188 -14.91 -9.47 17.78
N VAL A 189 -15.53 -9.96 18.83
CA VAL A 189 -15.44 -9.36 20.16
C VAL A 189 -14.27 -10.04 20.88
N GLY A 190 -13.28 -9.27 21.23
CA GLY A 190 -12.09 -9.70 21.95
C GLY A 190 -11.95 -8.96 23.29
N ARG A 191 -11.13 -9.50 24.16
CA ARG A 191 -10.69 -8.84 25.41
C ARG A 191 -9.30 -8.28 25.21
#